data_6aeabf777538fd70d79aa11391dfca1a
#
_entry.id   6aeabf777538fd70d79aa11391dfca1a
#
_cell.length_a   1.000
_cell.length_b   1.000
_cell.length_c   1.000
_cell.angle_alpha   90.00
_cell.angle_beta   90.00
_cell.angle_gamma   90.00
#
_symmetry.space_group_name_H-M   'P 1'
#
loop_
_entity.id
_entity.type
_entity.pdbx_description
1 polymer ?
#
loop_
_entity_poly.entity_id
_entity_poly.type
_entity_poly.pdbx_seq_one_letter_code
_entity_poly.pdbx_strand_id
1 'polypeptide(L)'
;MDIQQYFYLIILLIILQSVVGVGILVVGTPLLLLLNNNIIDIIDFLLPISIITSFINLIFIRMLYQKKLKFYFDNSIDKKFFLYCVPGIFFGIFLIKNFHNYLNFELLVSLIILLSLLIKYRFAFLIKNVSNFYIKSILAMIGILHGLSNAGGTLLSLFLTSDNNVNKNQSRYKISFYYFFLALVQYLIFSYTFNKIIDHNMIIYILPLVLIGSVLGNLLNKIVSEIVFRRGIELIAFSSSVVLLMRGLN
;
A
#
# COMPACT_ATOMS: atom_id res chain seq x y z
N MET A 1 -7.53 14.14 -12.06
CA MET A 1 -8.61 13.86 -11.07
C MET A 1 -8.69 15.05 -10.12
N ASP A 2 -9.91 15.45 -9.70
CA ASP A 2 -10.11 16.62 -8.85
C ASP A 2 -10.25 16.21 -7.38
N ILE A 3 -9.49 16.88 -6.48
CA ILE A 3 -9.53 16.63 -5.03
C ILE A 3 -10.91 16.94 -4.46
N GLN A 4 -11.60 17.97 -4.95
CA GLN A 4 -12.92 18.36 -4.45
C GLN A 4 -13.96 17.26 -4.67
N GLN A 5 -13.92 16.60 -5.84
CA GLN A 5 -14.82 15.50 -6.19
C GLN A 5 -14.63 14.30 -5.25
N TYR A 6 -13.39 14.02 -4.83
CA TYR A 6 -13.06 12.84 -4.02
C TYR A 6 -12.74 13.16 -2.55
N PHE A 7 -13.10 14.36 -2.08
CA PHE A 7 -12.74 14.87 -0.76
C PHE A 7 -13.02 13.89 0.39
N TYR A 8 -14.26 13.40 0.49
CA TYR A 8 -14.66 12.46 1.54
C TYR A 8 -13.96 11.11 1.41
N LEU A 9 -13.77 10.64 0.19
CA LEU A 9 -13.05 9.41 -0.08
C LEU A 9 -11.58 9.54 0.36
N ILE A 10 -10.92 10.64 0.02
CA ILE A 10 -9.52 10.90 0.39
C ILE A 10 -9.36 10.92 1.91
N ILE A 11 -10.19 11.65 2.65
CA ILE A 11 -10.14 11.67 4.12
C ILE A 11 -10.31 10.27 4.68
N LEU A 12 -11.29 9.49 4.21
CA LEU A 12 -11.51 8.13 4.65
C LEU A 12 -10.26 7.25 4.41
N LEU A 13 -9.67 7.33 3.22
CA LEU A 13 -8.47 6.59 2.86
C LEU A 13 -7.26 6.99 3.70
N ILE A 14 -7.09 8.28 4.01
CA ILE A 14 -6.03 8.78 4.89
C ILE A 14 -6.21 8.23 6.31
N ILE A 15 -7.43 8.25 6.85
CA ILE A 15 -7.74 7.68 8.17
C ILE A 15 -7.41 6.19 8.17
N LEU A 16 -7.87 5.43 7.17
CA LEU A 16 -7.58 3.99 7.05
C LEU A 16 -6.08 3.72 7.00
N GLN A 17 -5.33 4.44 6.17
CA GLN A 17 -3.87 4.28 6.10
C GLN A 17 -3.21 4.64 7.44
N SER A 18 -3.73 5.62 8.15
CA SER A 18 -3.18 6.05 9.44
C SER A 18 -3.51 5.07 10.57
N VAL A 19 -4.63 4.34 10.49
CA VAL A 19 -4.96 3.26 11.43
C VAL A 19 -4.11 2.01 11.17
N VAL A 20 -3.96 1.63 9.91
CA VAL A 20 -3.47 0.31 9.50
C VAL A 20 -2.01 0.34 9.01
N GLY A 21 -1.56 1.48 8.48
CA GLY A 21 -0.26 1.62 7.83
C GLY A 21 -0.31 1.48 6.31
N VAL A 22 -1.38 0.89 5.76
CA VAL A 22 -1.72 0.82 4.33
C VAL A 22 -3.18 1.18 4.14
N GLY A 23 -3.55 1.71 2.99
CA GLY A 23 -4.97 2.02 2.74
C GLY A 23 -5.16 2.79 1.44
N ILE A 24 -4.51 3.94 1.28
CA ILE A 24 -4.76 4.84 0.14
C ILE A 24 -4.59 4.10 -1.18
N LEU A 25 -3.48 3.43 -1.41
CA LEU A 25 -3.24 2.72 -2.67
C LEU A 25 -4.02 1.39 -2.74
N VAL A 26 -4.09 0.65 -1.63
CA VAL A 26 -4.70 -0.69 -1.59
C VAL A 26 -6.23 -0.63 -1.73
N VAL A 27 -6.86 0.35 -1.11
CA VAL A 27 -8.32 0.53 -1.11
C VAL A 27 -8.74 1.58 -2.13
N GLY A 28 -7.97 2.65 -2.27
CA GLY A 28 -8.28 3.75 -3.18
C GLY A 28 -8.22 3.33 -4.65
N THR A 29 -7.23 2.53 -5.05
CA THR A 29 -7.14 2.03 -6.43
C THR A 29 -8.37 1.23 -6.83
N PRO A 30 -8.81 0.19 -6.09
CA PRO A 30 -10.05 -0.51 -6.41
C PRO A 30 -11.28 0.41 -6.47
N LEU A 31 -11.43 1.30 -5.48
CA LEU A 31 -12.59 2.19 -5.44
C LEU A 31 -12.62 3.16 -6.62
N LEU A 32 -11.48 3.71 -7.01
CA LEU A 32 -11.41 4.62 -8.14
C LEU A 32 -11.56 3.90 -9.49
N LEU A 33 -11.09 2.66 -9.61
CA LEU A 33 -11.40 1.81 -10.77
C LEU A 33 -12.91 1.58 -10.90
N LEU A 34 -13.60 1.30 -9.79
CA LEU A 34 -15.06 1.15 -9.77
C LEU A 34 -15.81 2.43 -10.20
N LEU A 35 -15.20 3.59 -10.06
CA LEU A 35 -15.73 4.87 -10.54
C LEU A 35 -15.31 5.19 -11.98
N ASN A 36 -14.89 4.21 -12.76
CA ASN A 36 -14.49 4.31 -14.19
C ASN A 36 -13.25 5.20 -14.44
N ASN A 37 -12.38 5.38 -13.46
CA ASN A 37 -11.15 6.11 -13.67
C ASN A 37 -10.08 5.22 -14.33
N ASN A 38 -9.20 5.81 -15.13
CA ASN A 38 -8.07 5.11 -15.73
C ASN A 38 -6.99 4.81 -14.67
N ILE A 39 -6.36 3.65 -14.76
CA ILE A 39 -5.30 3.23 -13.82
C ILE A 39 -4.13 4.21 -13.75
N ILE A 40 -3.73 4.81 -14.88
CA ILE A 40 -2.63 5.80 -14.94
C ILE A 40 -2.99 7.03 -14.13
N ASP A 41 -4.22 7.55 -14.27
CA ASP A 41 -4.68 8.72 -13.54
C ASP A 41 -4.88 8.43 -12.05
N ILE A 42 -5.31 7.21 -11.72
CA ILE A 42 -5.44 6.73 -10.33
C ILE A 42 -4.06 6.70 -9.66
N ILE A 43 -3.05 6.15 -10.33
CA ILE A 43 -1.68 6.08 -9.82
C ILE A 43 -1.13 7.49 -9.59
N ASP A 44 -1.25 8.38 -10.58
CA ASP A 44 -0.81 9.77 -10.50
C ASP A 44 -1.44 10.52 -9.32
N PHE A 45 -2.73 10.30 -9.10
CA PHE A 45 -3.51 10.96 -8.05
C PHE A 45 -3.22 10.42 -6.63
N LEU A 46 -3.17 9.10 -6.47
CA LEU A 46 -3.07 8.49 -5.14
C LEU A 46 -1.64 8.43 -4.59
N LEU A 47 -0.60 8.35 -5.44
CA LEU A 47 0.78 8.22 -4.98
C LEU A 47 1.24 9.40 -4.12
N PRO A 48 1.08 10.67 -4.51
CA PRO A 48 1.48 11.81 -3.68
C PRO A 48 0.78 11.82 -2.32
N ILE A 49 -0.53 11.50 -2.30
CA ILE A 49 -1.32 11.42 -1.06
C ILE A 49 -0.76 10.35 -0.14
N SER A 50 -0.46 9.18 -0.70
CA SER A 50 0.08 8.03 0.06
C SER A 50 1.47 8.31 0.62
N ILE A 51 2.35 8.97 -0.15
CA ILE A 51 3.71 9.36 0.28
C ILE A 51 3.63 10.29 1.48
N ILE A 52 2.87 11.39 1.36
CA ILE A 52 2.73 12.39 2.41
C ILE A 52 2.11 11.76 3.67
N THR A 53 1.06 10.95 3.50
CA THR A 53 0.39 10.27 4.62
C THR A 53 1.32 9.29 5.33
N SER A 54 2.08 8.49 4.58
CA SER A 54 3.03 7.54 5.17
C SER A 54 4.15 8.25 5.93
N PHE A 55 4.67 9.34 5.37
CA PHE A 55 5.69 10.16 6.02
C PHE A 55 5.19 10.75 7.33
N ILE A 56 4.01 11.37 7.33
CA ILE A 56 3.39 11.94 8.53
C ILE A 56 3.12 10.85 9.56
N ASN A 57 2.63 9.68 9.15
CA ASN A 57 2.40 8.56 10.06
C ASN A 57 3.71 8.07 10.72
N LEU A 58 4.82 8.00 9.98
CA LEU A 58 6.12 7.65 10.56
C LEU A 58 6.53 8.61 11.67
N ILE A 59 6.34 9.92 11.46
CA ILE A 59 6.62 10.93 12.48
C ILE A 59 5.73 10.72 13.70
N PHE A 60 4.41 10.60 13.51
CA PHE A 60 3.46 10.40 14.60
C PHE A 60 3.74 9.13 15.41
N ILE A 61 3.95 8.00 14.73
CA ILE A 61 4.23 6.74 15.41
C ILE A 61 5.54 6.83 16.20
N ARG A 62 6.57 7.45 15.64
CA ARG A 62 7.83 7.66 16.32
C ARG A 62 7.67 8.54 17.56
N MET A 63 6.95 9.66 17.47
CA MET A 63 6.71 10.56 18.59
C MET A 63 5.92 9.90 19.72
N LEU A 64 4.87 9.14 19.39
CA LEU A 64 3.98 8.52 20.37
C LEU A 64 4.58 7.28 21.06
N TYR A 65 5.44 6.53 20.36
CA TYR A 65 5.91 5.22 20.82
C TYR A 65 7.43 5.10 20.93
N GLN A 66 8.17 6.22 20.93
CA GLN A 66 9.63 6.27 20.89
C GLN A 66 10.34 5.34 21.89
N LYS A 67 9.82 5.22 23.12
CA LYS A 67 10.38 4.34 24.17
C LYS A 67 10.07 2.85 23.98
N LYS A 68 9.06 2.49 23.16
CA LYS A 68 8.58 1.12 22.94
C LYS A 68 8.97 0.57 21.58
N LEU A 69 9.38 1.43 20.66
CA LEU A 69 9.89 1.04 19.36
C LEU A 69 11.38 0.70 19.54
N LYS A 70 11.69 -0.54 19.92
CA LYS A 70 13.01 -1.08 19.60
C LYS A 70 13.07 -1.14 18.08
N PHE A 71 13.93 -0.31 17.49
CA PHE A 71 14.15 -0.29 16.04
C PHE A 71 14.78 -1.61 15.61
N TYR A 72 13.96 -2.63 15.38
CA TYR A 72 14.38 -3.84 14.71
C TYR A 72 14.30 -3.59 13.19
N PHE A 73 15.22 -2.75 12.70
CA PHE A 73 15.60 -2.86 11.30
C PHE A 73 16.51 -4.09 11.20
N ASP A 74 16.00 -5.13 10.59
CA ASP A 74 16.83 -6.24 10.18
C ASP A 74 17.55 -5.79 8.89
N ASN A 75 18.80 -5.33 9.03
CA ASN A 75 19.62 -4.85 7.92
C ASN A 75 19.63 -5.83 6.73
N SER A 76 19.37 -7.11 6.97
CA SER A 76 19.32 -8.13 5.92
C SER A 76 18.03 -8.07 5.10
N ILE A 77 16.89 -7.83 5.74
CA ILE A 77 15.58 -7.69 5.08
C ILE A 77 15.51 -6.35 4.37
N ASP A 78 16.01 -5.28 4.98
CA ASP A 78 15.97 -3.94 4.40
C ASP A 78 16.77 -3.88 3.10
N LYS A 79 18.00 -4.41 3.07
CA LYS A 79 18.80 -4.51 1.85
C LYS A 79 18.12 -5.33 0.77
N LYS A 80 17.51 -6.47 1.13
CA LYS A 80 16.77 -7.31 0.18
C LYS A 80 15.53 -6.60 -0.35
N PHE A 81 14.81 -5.84 0.50
CA PHE A 81 13.66 -5.07 0.08
C PHE A 81 14.04 -4.12 -1.07
N PHE A 82 15.02 -3.26 -0.88
CA PHE A 82 15.44 -2.33 -1.94
C PHE A 82 15.96 -3.06 -3.17
N LEU A 83 16.76 -4.11 -2.99
CA LEU A 83 17.38 -4.84 -4.10
C LEU A 83 16.38 -5.57 -5.00
N TYR A 84 15.26 -6.08 -4.44
CA TYR A 84 14.28 -6.88 -5.20
C TYR A 84 12.99 -6.12 -5.50
N CYS A 85 12.51 -5.24 -4.61
CA CYS A 85 11.30 -4.47 -4.88
C CYS A 85 11.52 -3.37 -5.92
N VAL A 86 12.64 -2.66 -5.90
CA VAL A 86 12.87 -1.54 -6.84
C VAL A 86 12.89 -2.00 -8.30
N PRO A 87 13.66 -3.02 -8.69
CA PRO A 87 13.57 -3.57 -10.04
C PRO A 87 12.18 -4.10 -10.38
N GLY A 88 11.49 -4.69 -9.40
CA GLY A 88 10.11 -5.14 -9.56
C GLY A 88 9.16 -4.00 -9.91
N ILE A 89 9.23 -2.87 -9.19
CA ILE A 89 8.41 -1.68 -9.48
C ILE A 89 8.67 -1.17 -10.90
N PHE A 90 9.95 -1.09 -11.29
CA PHE A 90 10.33 -0.67 -12.65
C PHE A 90 9.67 -1.58 -13.70
N PHE A 91 9.76 -2.90 -13.51
CA PHE A 91 9.15 -3.86 -14.43
C PHE A 91 7.61 -3.75 -14.45
N GLY A 92 6.96 -3.55 -13.29
CA GLY A 92 5.52 -3.33 -13.21
C GLY A 92 5.07 -2.07 -13.98
N ILE A 93 5.77 -0.95 -13.83
CA ILE A 93 5.48 0.30 -14.56
C ILE A 93 5.73 0.13 -16.06
N PHE A 94 6.80 -0.59 -16.43
CA PHE A 94 7.07 -0.93 -17.83
C PHE A 94 5.91 -1.72 -18.47
N LEU A 95 5.33 -2.67 -17.74
CA LEU A 95 4.16 -3.41 -18.20
C LEU A 95 2.94 -2.50 -18.40
N ILE A 96 2.67 -1.57 -17.46
CA ILE A 96 1.57 -0.61 -17.66
C ILE A 96 1.81 0.21 -18.92
N LYS A 97 3.02 0.77 -19.08
CA LYS A 97 3.34 1.64 -20.23
C LYS A 97 3.05 0.96 -21.57
N ASN A 98 3.39 -0.32 -21.69
CA ASN A 98 3.30 -1.03 -22.98
C ASN A 98 1.95 -1.75 -23.17
N PHE A 99 1.28 -2.14 -22.10
CA PHE A 99 0.11 -3.03 -22.18
C PHE A 99 -1.16 -2.48 -21.54
N HIS A 100 -1.20 -1.20 -21.11
CA HIS A 100 -2.36 -0.64 -20.42
C HIS A 100 -3.68 -0.73 -21.22
N ASN A 101 -3.63 -0.72 -22.56
CA ASN A 101 -4.81 -0.84 -23.41
C ASN A 101 -5.32 -2.29 -23.55
N TYR A 102 -4.48 -3.28 -23.21
CA TYR A 102 -4.80 -4.71 -23.38
C TYR A 102 -5.12 -5.39 -22.05
N LEU A 103 -4.78 -4.77 -20.94
CA LEU A 103 -4.95 -5.34 -19.60
C LEU A 103 -6.27 -4.91 -18.99
N ASN A 104 -7.07 -5.89 -18.58
CA ASN A 104 -8.19 -5.62 -17.70
C ASN A 104 -7.67 -5.46 -16.26
N PHE A 105 -7.47 -4.19 -15.84
CA PHE A 105 -6.92 -3.89 -14.52
C PHE A 105 -7.83 -4.29 -13.38
N GLU A 106 -9.14 -4.32 -13.59
CA GLU A 106 -10.10 -4.75 -12.57
C GLU A 106 -9.89 -6.22 -12.24
N LEU A 107 -9.81 -7.08 -13.26
CA LEU A 107 -9.48 -8.49 -13.07
C LEU A 107 -8.10 -8.69 -12.48
N LEU A 108 -7.10 -8.00 -13.02
CA LEU A 108 -5.72 -8.15 -12.61
C LEU A 108 -5.53 -7.77 -11.14
N VAL A 109 -6.03 -6.61 -10.70
CA VAL A 109 -5.92 -6.14 -9.32
C VAL A 109 -6.68 -7.08 -8.37
N SER A 110 -7.89 -7.52 -8.77
CA SER A 110 -8.67 -8.45 -7.95
C SER A 110 -7.96 -9.78 -7.73
N LEU A 111 -7.43 -10.38 -8.80
CA LEU A 111 -6.69 -11.64 -8.72
C LEU A 111 -5.43 -11.52 -7.87
N ILE A 112 -4.69 -10.42 -7.98
CA ILE A 112 -3.50 -10.15 -7.16
C ILE A 112 -3.85 -10.13 -5.67
N ILE A 113 -4.91 -9.40 -5.31
CA ILE A 113 -5.34 -9.28 -3.90
C ILE A 113 -5.80 -10.64 -3.37
N LEU A 114 -6.62 -11.37 -4.14
CA LEU A 114 -7.08 -12.72 -3.76
C LEU A 114 -5.93 -13.70 -3.59
N LEU A 115 -4.98 -13.72 -4.53
CA LEU A 115 -3.78 -14.55 -4.43
C LEU A 115 -2.93 -14.18 -3.20
N SER A 116 -2.81 -12.88 -2.88
CA SER A 116 -2.11 -12.41 -1.69
C SER A 116 -2.74 -12.94 -0.39
N LEU A 117 -4.07 -12.94 -0.32
CA LEU A 117 -4.83 -13.51 0.80
C LEU A 117 -4.67 -15.03 0.88
N LEU A 118 -4.77 -15.73 -0.25
CA LEU A 118 -4.55 -17.18 -0.31
C LEU A 118 -3.14 -17.56 0.14
N ILE A 119 -2.12 -16.84 -0.31
CA ILE A 119 -0.73 -17.02 0.12
C ILE A 119 -0.63 -16.88 1.64
N LYS A 120 -1.25 -15.86 2.23
CA LYS A 120 -1.24 -15.68 3.69
C LYS A 120 -1.85 -16.86 4.43
N TYR A 121 -3.05 -17.31 4.03
CA TYR A 121 -3.77 -18.36 4.74
C TYR A 121 -3.19 -19.76 4.49
N ARG A 122 -2.84 -20.07 3.25
CA ARG A 122 -2.36 -21.42 2.89
C ARG A 122 -0.90 -21.62 3.24
N PHE A 123 -0.08 -20.58 3.17
CA PHE A 123 1.36 -20.63 3.33
C PHE A 123 1.88 -20.02 4.63
N ALA A 124 1.00 -19.56 5.53
CA ALA A 124 1.39 -19.08 6.87
C ALA A 124 2.29 -20.09 7.63
N PHE A 125 2.08 -21.38 7.41
CA PHE A 125 2.91 -22.44 7.95
C PHE A 125 4.31 -22.50 7.30
N LEU A 126 4.41 -22.20 6.00
CA LEU A 126 5.67 -22.22 5.26
C LEU A 126 6.54 -21.00 5.57
N ILE A 127 5.95 -19.88 6.01
CA ILE A 127 6.68 -18.65 6.30
C ILE A 127 7.60 -18.78 7.52
N LYS A 128 7.35 -19.71 8.43
CA LYS A 128 8.21 -19.96 9.60
C LYS A 128 9.60 -20.52 9.26
N ASN A 129 9.76 -21.21 8.12
CA ASN A 129 11.01 -21.80 7.66
C ASN A 129 11.40 -21.37 6.24
N VAL A 130 11.17 -20.09 5.91
CA VAL A 130 11.34 -19.61 4.55
C VAL A 130 12.82 -19.54 4.18
N SER A 131 13.21 -20.26 3.15
CA SER A 131 14.53 -20.11 2.56
C SER A 131 14.74 -18.69 2.03
N ASN A 132 15.99 -18.23 1.99
CA ASN A 132 16.35 -16.92 1.45
C ASN A 132 15.80 -16.66 0.03
N PHE A 133 15.61 -17.71 -0.75
CA PHE A 133 15.05 -17.64 -2.10
C PHE A 133 13.59 -17.18 -2.10
N TYR A 134 12.74 -17.74 -1.23
CA TYR A 134 11.33 -17.33 -1.15
C TYR A 134 11.16 -15.88 -0.71
N ILE A 135 11.95 -15.41 0.27
CA ILE A 135 11.91 -14.00 0.69
C ILE A 135 12.20 -13.09 -0.49
N LYS A 136 13.24 -13.38 -1.27
CA LYS A 136 13.60 -12.59 -2.46
C LYS A 136 12.47 -12.59 -3.50
N SER A 137 11.88 -13.75 -3.76
CA SER A 137 10.76 -13.88 -4.72
C SER A 137 9.52 -13.11 -4.27
N ILE A 138 9.15 -13.19 -2.99
CA ILE A 138 8.02 -12.42 -2.43
C ILE A 138 8.29 -10.92 -2.56
N LEU A 139 9.49 -10.45 -2.22
CA LEU A 139 9.84 -9.04 -2.32
C LEU A 139 9.82 -8.55 -3.78
N ALA A 140 10.32 -9.35 -4.73
CA ALA A 140 10.23 -9.03 -6.15
C ALA A 140 8.76 -8.95 -6.61
N MET A 141 7.92 -9.91 -6.20
CA MET A 141 6.49 -9.89 -6.49
C MET A 141 5.80 -8.64 -5.91
N ILE A 142 6.10 -8.29 -4.65
CA ILE A 142 5.57 -7.05 -4.04
C ILE A 142 5.89 -5.85 -4.92
N GLY A 143 7.13 -5.74 -5.40
CA GLY A 143 7.57 -4.65 -6.29
C GLY A 143 6.79 -4.65 -7.61
N ILE A 144 6.73 -5.78 -8.32
CA ILE A 144 6.03 -5.92 -9.60
C ILE A 144 4.56 -5.53 -9.45
N LEU A 145 3.88 -6.11 -8.46
CA LEU A 145 2.47 -5.87 -8.22
C LEU A 145 2.19 -4.43 -7.80
N HIS A 146 3.11 -3.83 -7.03
CA HIS A 146 3.00 -2.43 -6.65
C HIS A 146 3.16 -1.51 -7.86
N GLY A 147 4.19 -1.73 -8.66
CA GLY A 147 4.43 -0.97 -9.89
C GLY A 147 3.29 -1.09 -10.90
N LEU A 148 2.63 -2.25 -10.97
CA LEU A 148 1.59 -2.55 -11.96
C LEU A 148 0.19 -2.06 -11.55
N SER A 149 -0.13 -2.04 -10.25
CA SER A 149 -1.52 -1.85 -9.83
C SER A 149 -1.71 -1.19 -8.47
N ASN A 150 -0.65 -0.68 -7.84
CA ASN A 150 -0.68 -0.22 -6.44
C ASN A 150 -1.02 -1.32 -5.40
N ALA A 151 -1.38 -2.54 -5.82
CA ALA A 151 -1.85 -3.60 -4.93
C ALA A 151 -0.71 -4.30 -4.15
N GLY A 152 0.56 -4.04 -4.49
CA GLY A 152 1.71 -4.62 -3.77
C GLY A 152 1.75 -4.31 -2.28
N GLY A 153 1.14 -3.20 -1.86
CA GLY A 153 0.98 -2.85 -0.44
C GLY A 153 0.16 -3.87 0.35
N THR A 154 -0.80 -4.55 -0.28
CA THR A 154 -1.57 -5.65 0.33
C THR A 154 -0.63 -6.79 0.70
N LEU A 155 0.13 -7.29 -0.28
CA LEU A 155 1.07 -8.39 -0.07
C LEU A 155 2.15 -8.01 0.95
N LEU A 156 2.65 -6.77 0.89
CA LEU A 156 3.60 -6.23 1.88
C LEU A 156 3.02 -6.27 3.30
N SER A 157 1.81 -5.76 3.50
CA SER A 157 1.19 -5.73 4.82
C SER A 157 0.92 -7.14 5.37
N LEU A 158 0.49 -8.06 4.50
CA LEU A 158 0.29 -9.46 4.86
C LEU A 158 1.63 -10.14 5.22
N PHE A 159 2.70 -9.88 4.46
CA PHE A 159 4.03 -10.39 4.75
C PHE A 159 4.57 -9.89 6.09
N LEU A 160 4.47 -8.58 6.36
CA LEU A 160 4.98 -7.98 7.60
C LEU A 160 4.13 -8.31 8.85
N THR A 161 2.85 -8.65 8.68
CA THR A 161 1.96 -9.05 9.78
C THR A 161 1.92 -10.56 10.02
N SER A 162 2.61 -11.35 9.21
CA SER A 162 2.70 -12.81 9.40
C SER A 162 3.52 -13.22 10.63
N ASP A 163 4.43 -12.35 11.09
CA ASP A 163 5.19 -12.58 12.32
C ASP A 163 4.35 -12.19 13.54
N ASN A 164 3.91 -13.21 14.30
CA ASN A 164 3.11 -13.02 15.50
C ASN A 164 3.88 -12.43 16.68
N ASN A 165 5.22 -12.39 16.64
CA ASN A 165 6.06 -11.84 17.69
C ASN A 165 6.15 -10.30 17.63
N VAL A 166 5.70 -9.70 16.53
CA VAL A 166 5.72 -8.25 16.33
C VAL A 166 4.40 -7.65 16.78
N ASN A 167 4.43 -6.71 17.73
CA ASN A 167 3.23 -6.04 18.20
C ASN A 167 2.65 -5.09 17.14
N LYS A 168 1.37 -4.71 17.31
CA LYS A 168 0.59 -3.86 16.39
C LYS A 168 1.34 -2.58 15.97
N ASN A 169 1.93 -1.86 16.94
CA ASN A 169 2.58 -0.58 16.67
C ASN A 169 3.91 -0.74 15.91
N GLN A 170 4.64 -1.82 16.18
CA GLN A 170 5.86 -2.16 15.44
C GLN A 170 5.53 -2.61 14.03
N SER A 171 4.51 -3.46 13.85
CA SER A 171 4.03 -3.87 12.52
C SER A 171 3.60 -2.65 11.70
N ARG A 172 2.80 -1.76 12.30
CA ARG A 172 2.32 -0.55 11.65
C ARG A 172 3.46 0.39 11.26
N TYR A 173 4.49 0.57 12.13
CA TYR A 173 5.67 1.36 11.80
C TYR A 173 6.44 0.78 10.61
N LYS A 174 6.72 -0.54 10.63
CA LYS A 174 7.39 -1.22 9.53
C LYS A 174 6.59 -1.12 8.22
N ILE A 175 5.28 -1.36 8.29
CA ILE A 175 4.39 -1.23 7.13
C ILE A 175 4.45 0.19 6.57
N SER A 176 4.29 1.23 7.41
CA SER A 176 4.34 2.62 6.96
C SER A 176 5.69 3.00 6.36
N PHE A 177 6.79 2.46 6.92
CA PHE A 177 8.15 2.69 6.42
C PHE A 177 8.34 2.11 5.01
N TYR A 178 8.10 0.83 4.84
CA TYR A 178 8.28 0.19 3.53
C TYR A 178 7.28 0.72 2.50
N TYR A 179 6.06 1.04 2.93
CA TYR A 179 5.03 1.59 2.06
C TYR A 179 5.38 3.00 1.57
N PHE A 180 5.98 3.83 2.44
CA PHE A 180 6.53 5.13 2.04
C PHE A 180 7.55 4.97 0.92
N PHE A 181 8.51 4.04 1.07
CA PHE A 181 9.53 3.82 0.05
C PHE A 181 8.98 3.19 -1.22
N LEU A 182 8.04 2.25 -1.13
CA LEU A 182 7.36 1.71 -2.31
C LEU A 182 6.69 2.81 -3.12
N ALA A 183 5.89 3.65 -2.45
CA ALA A 183 5.17 4.74 -3.10
C ALA A 183 6.13 5.80 -3.66
N LEU A 184 7.20 6.15 -2.92
CA LEU A 184 8.19 7.12 -3.38
C LEU A 184 8.94 6.63 -4.63
N VAL A 185 9.44 5.41 -4.59
CA VAL A 185 10.16 4.81 -5.74
C VAL A 185 9.23 4.67 -6.94
N GLN A 186 8.01 4.18 -6.71
CA GLN A 186 7.01 4.08 -7.78
C GLN A 186 6.71 5.45 -8.38
N TYR A 187 6.52 6.47 -7.54
CA TYR A 187 6.26 7.82 -8.02
C TYR A 187 7.41 8.37 -8.89
N LEU A 188 8.66 8.22 -8.46
CA LEU A 188 9.81 8.70 -9.22
C LEU A 188 9.92 8.02 -10.60
N ILE A 189 9.76 6.69 -10.64
CA ILE A 189 9.80 5.94 -11.90
C ILE A 189 8.58 6.27 -12.78
N PHE A 190 7.39 6.38 -12.19
CA PHE A 190 6.16 6.70 -12.89
C PHE A 190 6.19 8.10 -13.50
N SER A 191 6.60 9.11 -12.73
CA SER A 191 6.72 10.49 -13.18
C SER A 191 7.69 10.62 -14.36
N TYR A 192 8.84 9.94 -14.28
CA TYR A 192 9.79 9.89 -15.38
C TYR A 192 9.22 9.18 -16.62
N THR A 193 8.50 8.07 -16.43
CA THR A 193 7.99 7.23 -17.51
C THR A 193 6.84 7.87 -18.29
N PHE A 194 5.96 8.60 -17.58
CA PHE A 194 4.74 9.22 -18.13
C PHE A 194 4.81 10.74 -18.24
N ASN A 195 5.97 11.36 -17.94
CA ASN A 195 6.17 12.82 -17.93
C ASN A 195 5.14 13.55 -17.06
N LYS A 196 4.77 12.94 -15.91
CA LYS A 196 3.84 13.52 -14.95
C LYS A 196 4.60 14.29 -13.88
N ILE A 197 4.16 15.52 -13.58
CA ILE A 197 4.72 16.38 -12.52
C ILE A 197 3.64 16.61 -11.49
N ILE A 198 4.01 16.59 -10.21
CA ILE A 198 3.05 16.91 -9.14
C ILE A 198 2.55 18.34 -9.33
N ASP A 199 1.23 18.50 -9.36
CA ASP A 199 0.63 19.82 -9.28
C ASP A 199 0.85 20.40 -7.87
N HIS A 200 1.54 21.53 -7.78
CA HIS A 200 1.79 22.21 -6.52
C HIS A 200 0.49 22.58 -5.78
N ASN A 201 -0.57 22.95 -6.52
CA ASN A 201 -1.87 23.22 -5.94
C ASN A 201 -2.43 21.97 -5.24
N MET A 202 -2.25 20.81 -5.83
CA MET A 202 -2.67 19.53 -5.23
C MET A 202 -2.04 19.34 -3.85
N ILE A 203 -0.75 19.62 -3.69
CA ILE A 203 -0.05 19.47 -2.41
C ILE A 203 -0.64 20.40 -1.34
N ILE A 204 -0.94 21.66 -1.69
CA ILE A 204 -1.49 22.65 -0.76
C ILE A 204 -2.83 22.18 -0.19
N TYR A 205 -3.70 21.60 -1.03
CA TYR A 205 -5.00 21.06 -0.57
C TYR A 205 -4.89 19.75 0.19
N ILE A 206 -3.96 18.87 -0.19
CA ILE A 206 -3.79 17.56 0.44
C ILE A 206 -3.19 17.66 1.84
N LEU A 207 -2.25 18.57 2.06
CA LEU A 207 -1.50 18.65 3.31
C LEU A 207 -2.39 18.83 4.55
N PRO A 208 -3.36 19.77 4.59
CA PRO A 208 -4.32 19.88 5.70
C PRO A 208 -5.16 18.62 5.89
N LEU A 209 -5.62 17.99 4.79
CA LEU A 209 -6.41 16.76 4.85
C LEU A 209 -5.62 15.61 5.44
N VAL A 210 -4.35 15.48 5.05
CA VAL A 210 -3.47 14.44 5.59
C VAL A 210 -3.18 14.68 7.06
N LEU A 211 -2.95 15.91 7.48
CA LEU A 211 -2.75 16.23 8.91
C LEU A 211 -3.97 15.84 9.74
N ILE A 212 -5.17 16.30 9.35
CA ILE A 212 -6.41 16.00 10.06
C ILE A 212 -6.69 14.49 10.07
N GLY A 213 -6.66 13.85 8.89
CA GLY A 213 -6.93 12.42 8.77
C GLY A 213 -5.90 11.55 9.50
N SER A 214 -4.62 11.96 9.51
CA SER A 214 -3.58 11.24 10.24
C SER A 214 -3.75 11.37 11.75
N VAL A 215 -4.12 12.54 12.26
CA VAL A 215 -4.43 12.70 13.70
C VAL A 215 -5.61 11.81 14.09
N LEU A 216 -6.72 11.87 13.35
CA LEU A 216 -7.90 11.05 13.60
C LEU A 216 -7.58 9.55 13.52
N GLY A 217 -6.86 9.11 12.49
CA GLY A 217 -6.47 7.71 12.34
C GLY A 217 -5.54 7.22 13.45
N ASN A 218 -4.60 8.06 13.91
CA ASN A 218 -3.74 7.72 15.04
C ASN A 218 -4.50 7.65 16.37
N LEU A 219 -5.52 8.48 16.58
CA LEU A 219 -6.41 8.38 17.74
C LEU A 219 -7.25 7.12 17.69
N LEU A 220 -7.86 6.80 16.56
CA LEU A 220 -8.63 5.56 16.35
C LEU A 220 -7.75 4.32 16.55
N ASN A 221 -6.50 4.34 16.10
CA ASN A 221 -5.59 3.22 16.31
C ASN A 221 -5.37 2.87 17.79
N LYS A 222 -5.46 3.82 18.72
CA LYS A 222 -5.33 3.55 20.16
C LYS A 222 -6.47 2.67 20.68
N ILE A 223 -7.66 2.79 20.10
CA ILE A 223 -8.87 2.08 20.51
C ILE A 223 -8.96 0.70 19.83
N VAL A 224 -8.46 0.59 18.63
CA VAL A 224 -8.50 -0.66 17.83
C VAL A 224 -7.61 -1.73 18.45
N SER A 225 -8.19 -2.90 18.78
CA SER A 225 -7.43 -4.06 19.26
C SER A 225 -6.54 -4.65 18.16
N GLU A 226 -5.52 -5.44 18.54
CA GLU A 226 -4.61 -6.08 17.58
C GLU A 226 -5.32 -7.04 16.65
N ILE A 227 -6.29 -7.78 17.15
CA ILE A 227 -7.09 -8.74 16.37
C ILE A 227 -7.94 -7.99 15.33
N VAL A 228 -8.63 -6.92 15.75
CA VAL A 228 -9.46 -6.10 14.86
C VAL A 228 -8.59 -5.42 13.80
N PHE A 229 -7.39 -4.96 14.17
CA PHE A 229 -6.43 -4.39 13.24
C PHE A 229 -6.03 -5.39 12.13
N ARG A 230 -5.60 -6.61 12.50
CA ARG A 230 -5.17 -7.64 11.56
C ARG A 230 -6.32 -8.10 10.65
N ARG A 231 -7.50 -8.40 11.24
CA ARG A 231 -8.69 -8.81 10.47
C ARG A 231 -9.25 -7.69 9.59
N GLY A 232 -9.15 -6.45 10.04
CA GLY A 232 -9.58 -5.28 9.25
C GLY A 232 -8.84 -5.16 7.93
N ILE A 233 -7.52 -5.37 7.93
CA ILE A 233 -6.71 -5.39 6.68
C ILE A 233 -7.23 -6.46 5.72
N GLU A 234 -7.49 -7.65 6.23
CA GLU A 234 -7.94 -8.80 5.44
C GLU A 234 -9.33 -8.58 4.84
N LEU A 235 -10.26 -8.09 5.66
CA LEU A 235 -11.63 -7.82 5.22
C LEU A 235 -11.67 -6.74 4.13
N ILE A 236 -10.92 -5.65 4.31
CA ILE A 236 -10.85 -4.58 3.31
C ILE A 236 -10.25 -5.12 2.01
N ALA A 237 -9.17 -5.89 2.09
CA ALA A 237 -8.54 -6.48 0.92
C ALA A 237 -9.49 -7.46 0.21
N PHE A 238 -10.17 -8.33 0.96
CA PHE A 238 -11.11 -9.29 0.41
C PHE A 238 -12.32 -8.62 -0.26
N SER A 239 -12.99 -7.71 0.45
CA SER A 239 -14.19 -7.04 -0.08
C SER A 239 -13.88 -6.25 -1.35
N SER A 240 -12.78 -5.48 -1.39
CA SER A 240 -12.38 -4.73 -2.57
C SER A 240 -12.05 -5.65 -3.76
N SER A 241 -11.40 -6.79 -3.50
CA SER A 241 -11.06 -7.75 -4.55
C SER A 241 -12.30 -8.43 -5.16
N VAL A 242 -13.28 -8.82 -4.33
CA VAL A 242 -14.53 -9.44 -4.81
C VAL A 242 -15.31 -8.48 -5.70
N VAL A 243 -15.46 -7.22 -5.29
CA VAL A 243 -16.19 -6.22 -6.07
C VAL A 243 -15.51 -5.97 -7.41
N LEU A 244 -14.17 -5.84 -7.43
CA LEU A 244 -13.40 -5.69 -8.67
C LEU A 244 -13.51 -6.92 -9.58
N LEU A 245 -13.49 -8.13 -9.00
CA LEU A 245 -13.63 -9.36 -9.77
C LEU A 245 -14.98 -9.42 -10.48
N MET A 246 -16.06 -9.14 -9.75
CA MET A 246 -17.41 -9.14 -10.31
C MET A 246 -17.54 -8.15 -11.46
N ARG A 247 -16.92 -6.99 -11.36
CA ARG A 247 -16.96 -5.98 -12.39
C ARG A 247 -16.11 -6.33 -13.61
N GLY A 248 -14.91 -6.84 -13.38
CA GLY A 248 -13.99 -7.20 -14.46
C GLY A 248 -14.46 -8.42 -15.27
N LEU A 249 -15.44 -9.20 -14.77
CA LEU A 249 -16.04 -10.32 -15.48
C LEU A 249 -17.27 -9.91 -16.32
N ASN A 250 -17.89 -8.77 -16.03
CA ASN A 250 -18.98 -8.17 -16.79
C ASN A 250 -18.45 -7.24 -17.87
#